data_904509c3ff6e03a224b26c1580fd06c5
#
_entry.id   904509c3ff6e03a224b26c1580fd06c5
#
_cell.length_a   1.000
_cell.length_b   1.000
_cell.length_c   1.000
_cell.angle_alpha   90.00
_cell.angle_beta   90.00
_cell.angle_gamma   90.00
#
_symmetry.space_group_name_H-M   'P 1'
#
loop_
_entity.id
_entity.type
_entity.pdbx_description
1 polymer ?
#
loop_
_entity_poly.entity_id
_entity_poly.type
_entity_poly.pdbx_seq_one_letter_code
_entity_poly.pdbx_strand_id
1 'polypeptide(L)'
;LRFIQGLTGGAGAVISRAIASDMYSGNALTKFLSLLMLVNGIAPIIAPALGGIILNYGPWRIVFVILTMFGIVMLIGTLFKVPESLEKNLRESSNIGTMLINFKELFKTPRFVLPMLIQGVSFVLLFTYISASPFIVQTIYGLTPLNFSIMFAFIGVTLIISSQLTGKLVDYIDRL
;
A
#
# COMPACT_ATOMS: atom_id res chain seq x y z
N LEU A 1 7.18 16.61 9.78
CA LEU A 1 6.51 16.52 8.47
C LEU A 1 6.46 15.09 7.94
N ARG A 2 7.55 14.30 7.90
CA ARG A 2 7.57 12.92 7.37
C ARG A 2 6.70 11.94 8.17
N PHE A 3 6.64 12.10 9.49
CA PHE A 3 5.75 11.30 10.33
C PHE A 3 4.28 11.52 9.99
N ILE A 4 3.87 12.79 9.87
CA ILE A 4 2.50 13.15 9.50
C ILE A 4 2.17 12.63 8.09
N GLN A 5 3.09 12.75 7.15
CA GLN A 5 2.95 12.22 5.78
C GLN A 5 2.78 10.70 5.77
N GLY A 6 3.53 9.97 6.61
CA GLY A 6 3.39 8.52 6.74
C GLY A 6 2.03 8.12 7.33
N LEU A 7 1.58 8.83 8.34
CA LEU A 7 0.31 8.58 9.01
C LEU A 7 -0.88 8.80 8.08
N THR A 8 -0.88 9.89 7.30
CA THR A 8 -1.92 10.18 6.31
C THR A 8 -1.87 9.24 5.12
N GLY A 9 -0.67 8.84 4.65
CA GLY A 9 -0.51 7.87 3.57
C GLY A 9 -1.03 6.48 3.93
N GLY A 10 -0.83 6.05 5.17
CA GLY A 10 -1.37 4.79 5.68
C GLY A 10 -2.90 4.77 5.72
N ALA A 11 -3.53 5.89 6.04
CA ALA A 11 -4.98 6.00 6.10
C ALA A 11 -5.65 5.66 4.74
N GLY A 12 -5.10 6.14 3.63
CA GLY A 12 -5.65 5.86 2.30
C GLY A 12 -5.70 4.36 1.97
N ALA A 13 -4.64 3.61 2.32
CA ALA A 13 -4.58 2.17 2.09
C ALA A 13 -5.58 1.39 2.96
N VAL A 14 -5.83 1.84 4.19
CA VAL A 14 -6.80 1.22 5.11
C VAL A 14 -8.23 1.52 4.68
N ILE A 15 -8.53 2.79 4.40
CA ILE A 15 -9.88 3.24 4.00
C ILE A 15 -10.30 2.58 2.69
N SER A 16 -9.42 2.47 1.69
CA SER A 16 -9.76 1.81 0.43
C SER A 16 -10.15 0.34 0.58
N ARG A 17 -9.50 -0.36 1.50
CA ARG A 17 -9.87 -1.76 1.83
C ARG A 17 -11.17 -1.85 2.61
N ALA A 18 -11.43 -0.93 3.53
CA ALA A 18 -12.68 -0.87 4.27
C ALA A 18 -13.86 -0.62 3.32
N ILE A 19 -13.78 0.38 2.44
CA ILE A 19 -14.79 0.65 1.41
C ILE A 19 -15.03 -0.59 0.53
N ALA A 20 -13.95 -1.30 0.13
CA ALA A 20 -14.09 -2.52 -0.64
C ALA A 20 -14.88 -3.59 0.12
N SER A 21 -14.62 -3.77 1.41
CA SER A 21 -15.32 -4.73 2.26
C SER A 21 -16.79 -4.36 2.50
N ASP A 22 -17.12 -3.08 2.51
CA ASP A 22 -18.50 -2.60 2.64
C ASP A 22 -19.30 -2.79 1.35
N MET A 23 -18.65 -2.62 0.18
CA MET A 23 -19.32 -2.66 -1.13
C MET A 23 -19.36 -4.04 -1.77
N TYR A 24 -18.41 -4.92 -1.44
CA TYR A 24 -18.24 -6.24 -2.07
C TYR A 24 -18.16 -7.34 -1.03
N SER A 25 -18.64 -8.53 -1.40
CA SER A 25 -18.53 -9.75 -0.58
C SER A 25 -18.09 -10.94 -1.41
N GLY A 26 -17.58 -11.98 -0.74
CA GLY A 26 -17.18 -13.24 -1.38
C GLY A 26 -16.16 -13.06 -2.52
N ASN A 27 -16.42 -13.67 -3.67
CA ASN A 27 -15.51 -13.67 -4.82
C ASN A 27 -15.30 -12.27 -5.43
N ALA A 28 -16.30 -11.38 -5.35
CA ALA A 28 -16.19 -10.01 -5.86
C ALA A 28 -15.20 -9.19 -5.02
N LEU A 29 -15.24 -9.34 -3.70
CA LEU A 29 -14.29 -8.73 -2.79
C LEU A 29 -12.86 -9.23 -3.06
N THR A 30 -12.69 -10.54 -3.21
CA THR A 30 -11.38 -11.15 -3.50
C THR A 30 -10.79 -10.61 -4.80
N LYS A 31 -11.59 -10.51 -5.86
CA LYS A 31 -11.16 -9.92 -7.14
C LYS A 31 -10.74 -8.45 -6.99
N PHE A 32 -11.52 -7.67 -6.26
CA PHE A 32 -11.21 -6.25 -6.05
C PHE A 32 -9.93 -6.06 -5.22
N LEU A 33 -9.76 -6.83 -4.14
CA LEU A 33 -8.54 -6.80 -3.34
C LEU A 33 -7.31 -7.25 -4.14
N SER A 34 -7.46 -8.25 -5.02
CA SER A 34 -6.39 -8.67 -5.93
C SER A 34 -5.99 -7.57 -6.90
N LEU A 35 -6.94 -6.78 -7.40
CA LEU A 35 -6.67 -5.62 -8.24
C LEU A 35 -5.92 -4.52 -7.47
N LEU A 36 -6.31 -4.24 -6.22
CA LEU A 36 -5.58 -3.31 -5.35
C LEU A 36 -4.15 -3.79 -5.09
N MET A 37 -3.94 -5.08 -4.87
CA MET A 37 -2.60 -5.66 -4.70
C MET A 37 -1.75 -5.54 -5.97
N LEU A 38 -2.35 -5.71 -7.14
CA LEU A 38 -1.67 -5.54 -8.41
C LEU A 38 -1.19 -4.09 -8.60
N VAL A 39 -2.05 -3.11 -8.30
CA VAL A 39 -1.68 -1.68 -8.34
C VAL A 39 -0.55 -1.38 -7.35
N ASN A 40 -0.65 -1.89 -6.12
CA ASN A 40 0.40 -1.73 -5.11
C ASN A 40 1.74 -2.40 -5.50
N GLY A 41 1.68 -3.51 -6.23
CA GLY A 41 2.88 -4.21 -6.73
C GLY A 41 3.55 -3.49 -7.90
N ILE A 42 2.77 -2.85 -8.77
CA ILE A 42 3.29 -2.12 -9.93
C ILE A 42 3.91 -0.77 -9.53
N ALA A 43 3.35 -0.10 -8.53
CA ALA A 43 3.78 1.23 -8.10
C ALA A 43 5.28 1.32 -7.77
N PRO A 44 5.89 0.41 -6.98
CA PRO A 44 7.32 0.43 -6.70
C PRO A 44 8.21 0.21 -7.93
N ILE A 45 7.71 -0.44 -8.97
CA ILE A 45 8.45 -0.67 -10.21
C ILE A 45 8.51 0.62 -11.03
N ILE A 46 7.37 1.30 -11.14
CA ILE A 46 7.24 2.51 -11.96
C ILE A 46 7.83 3.73 -11.25
N ALA A 47 7.72 3.83 -9.94
CA ALA A 47 8.10 5.01 -9.17
C ALA A 47 9.58 5.42 -9.35
N PRO A 48 10.59 4.53 -9.32
CA PRO A 48 11.97 4.91 -9.54
C PRO A 48 12.23 5.41 -10.97
N ALA A 49 11.58 4.81 -11.98
CA ALA A 49 11.71 5.21 -13.37
C ALA A 49 11.12 6.61 -13.59
N LEU A 50 9.92 6.86 -13.11
CA LEU A 50 9.28 8.18 -13.19
C LEU A 50 10.08 9.22 -12.38
N GLY A 51 10.55 8.87 -11.18
CA GLY A 51 11.39 9.74 -10.38
C GLY A 51 12.68 10.14 -11.12
N GLY A 52 13.37 9.19 -11.74
CA GLY A 52 14.56 9.44 -12.54
C GLY A 52 14.28 10.37 -13.73
N ILE A 53 13.19 10.16 -14.44
CA ILE A 53 12.78 11.03 -15.56
C ILE A 53 12.53 12.46 -15.06
N ILE A 54 11.75 12.63 -13.99
CA ILE A 54 11.43 13.95 -13.44
C ILE A 54 12.68 14.70 -13.00
N LEU A 55 13.64 13.99 -12.38
CA LEU A 55 14.90 14.59 -11.92
C LEU A 55 15.83 15.05 -13.05
N ASN A 56 15.66 14.53 -14.28
CA ASN A 56 16.37 15.05 -15.45
C ASN A 56 15.86 16.43 -15.89
N TYR A 57 14.63 16.79 -15.55
CA TYR A 57 14.02 18.06 -15.97
C TYR A 57 14.05 19.14 -14.90
N GLY A 58 14.46 18.82 -13.66
CA GLY A 58 14.53 19.82 -12.61
C GLY A 58 14.89 19.31 -11.22
N PRO A 59 14.86 20.19 -10.22
CA PRO A 59 15.28 19.87 -8.87
C PRO A 59 14.31 18.87 -8.21
N TRP A 60 14.81 18.13 -7.23
CA TRP A 60 14.05 17.12 -6.47
C TRP A 60 12.70 17.61 -5.91
N ARG A 61 12.57 18.93 -5.71
CA ARG A 61 11.31 19.55 -5.21
C ARG A 61 10.15 19.38 -6.19
N ILE A 62 10.41 19.29 -7.49
CA ILE A 62 9.38 19.08 -8.51
C ILE A 62 8.63 17.75 -8.28
N VAL A 63 9.31 16.72 -7.81
CA VAL A 63 8.66 15.45 -7.47
C VAL A 63 7.54 15.66 -6.44
N PHE A 64 7.78 16.47 -5.40
CA PHE A 64 6.77 16.75 -4.39
C PHE A 64 5.62 17.61 -4.91
N VAL A 65 5.89 18.54 -5.82
CA VAL A 65 4.84 19.31 -6.50
C VAL A 65 3.92 18.39 -7.30
N ILE A 66 4.49 17.48 -8.09
CA ILE A 66 3.73 16.50 -8.88
C ILE A 66 2.91 15.59 -7.96
N LEU A 67 3.50 15.08 -6.88
CA LEU A 67 2.79 14.25 -5.90
C LEU A 67 1.64 15.03 -5.22
N THR A 68 1.84 16.31 -4.94
CA THR A 68 0.80 17.16 -4.36
C THR A 68 -0.35 17.38 -5.35
N MET A 69 -0.05 17.66 -6.61
CA MET A 69 -1.08 17.77 -7.66
C MET A 69 -1.85 16.47 -7.82
N PHE A 70 -1.16 15.34 -7.81
CA PHE A 70 -1.80 14.03 -7.86
C PHE A 70 -2.71 13.79 -6.65
N GLY A 71 -2.25 14.16 -5.44
CA GLY A 71 -3.04 14.10 -4.22
C GLY A 71 -4.31 14.96 -4.28
N ILE A 72 -4.22 16.17 -4.84
CA ILE A 72 -5.39 17.06 -5.04
C ILE A 72 -6.39 16.44 -6.01
N VAL A 73 -5.93 15.89 -7.14
CA VAL A 73 -6.81 15.21 -8.12
C VAL A 73 -7.53 14.02 -7.49
N MET A 74 -6.79 13.22 -6.70
CA MET A 74 -7.37 12.09 -5.97
C MET A 74 -8.38 12.54 -4.92
N LEU A 75 -8.10 13.60 -4.18
CA LEU A 75 -9.03 14.18 -3.20
C LEU A 75 -10.33 14.64 -3.87
N ILE A 76 -10.23 15.39 -4.97
CA ILE A 76 -11.36 15.84 -5.74
C ILE A 76 -12.17 14.63 -6.27
N GLY A 77 -11.47 13.64 -6.86
CA GLY A 77 -12.09 12.41 -7.33
C GLY A 77 -12.86 11.67 -6.24
N THR A 78 -12.26 11.55 -5.05
CA THR A 78 -12.91 10.91 -3.90
C THR A 78 -14.15 11.67 -3.44
N LEU A 79 -14.06 12.98 -3.31
CA LEU A 79 -15.17 13.81 -2.85
C LEU A 79 -16.40 13.76 -3.79
N PHE A 80 -16.18 13.66 -5.11
CA PHE A 80 -17.25 13.71 -6.08
C PHE A 80 -17.71 12.34 -6.60
N LYS A 81 -16.90 11.31 -6.50
CA LYS A 81 -17.16 10.00 -7.14
C LYS A 81 -17.33 8.85 -6.17
N VAL A 82 -16.82 8.96 -4.94
CA VAL A 82 -16.94 7.90 -3.97
C VAL A 82 -18.14 8.15 -3.06
N PRO A 83 -19.24 7.37 -3.21
CA PRO A 83 -20.37 7.48 -2.31
C PRO A 83 -19.98 6.97 -0.92
N GLU A 84 -20.69 7.41 0.09
CA GLU A 84 -20.56 6.86 1.44
C GLU A 84 -20.99 5.38 1.44
N SER A 85 -20.09 4.48 1.77
CA SER A 85 -20.29 3.03 1.67
C SER A 85 -20.95 2.42 2.90
N LEU A 86 -20.83 3.08 4.07
CA LEU A 86 -21.36 2.54 5.31
C LEU A 86 -22.83 2.93 5.52
N GLU A 87 -23.70 1.95 5.72
CA GLU A 87 -25.10 2.16 6.05
C GLU A 87 -25.26 2.99 7.33
N LYS A 88 -26.24 3.90 7.33
CA LYS A 88 -26.48 4.81 8.45
C LYS A 88 -26.69 4.11 9.79
N ASN A 89 -27.27 2.91 9.77
CA ASN A 89 -27.56 2.09 10.95
C ASN A 89 -26.31 1.45 11.57
N LEU A 90 -25.24 1.27 10.75
CA LEU A 90 -23.98 0.66 11.17
C LEU A 90 -22.93 1.72 11.56
N ARG A 91 -23.26 3.01 11.37
CA ARG A 91 -22.37 4.09 11.80
C ARG A 91 -22.41 4.20 13.32
N GLU A 92 -21.41 3.61 13.96
CA GLU A 92 -21.22 3.86 15.40
C GLU A 92 -21.06 5.37 15.65
N SER A 93 -21.60 5.82 16.79
CA SER A 93 -21.38 7.21 17.22
C SER A 93 -19.85 7.43 17.27
N SER A 94 -19.40 8.54 16.64
CA SER A 94 -17.97 8.92 16.56
C SER A 94 -17.38 9.28 17.94
N ASN A 95 -17.71 8.50 18.97
CA ASN A 95 -17.17 8.68 20.31
C ASN A 95 -15.78 8.06 20.37
N ILE A 96 -14.77 8.91 20.50
CA ILE A 96 -13.36 8.51 20.65
C ILE A 96 -13.21 7.48 21.79
N GLY A 97 -14.03 7.56 22.84
CA GLY A 97 -14.03 6.60 23.94
C GLY A 97 -14.39 5.19 23.49
N THR A 98 -15.46 5.03 22.72
CA THR A 98 -15.89 3.73 22.16
C THR A 98 -14.81 3.17 21.21
N MET A 99 -14.24 4.03 20.37
CA MET A 99 -13.15 3.66 19.48
C MET A 99 -11.94 3.11 20.25
N LEU A 100 -11.52 3.78 21.33
CA LEU A 100 -10.39 3.32 22.14
C LEU A 100 -10.70 2.00 22.88
N ILE A 101 -11.94 1.78 23.31
CA ILE A 101 -12.35 0.52 23.93
C ILE A 101 -12.28 -0.61 22.91
N ASN A 102 -12.83 -0.41 21.71
CA ASN A 102 -12.79 -1.40 20.63
C ASN A 102 -11.33 -1.74 20.23
N PHE A 103 -10.45 -0.75 20.13
CA PHE A 103 -9.02 -1.00 19.93
C PHE A 103 -8.39 -1.82 21.05
N LYS A 104 -8.71 -1.51 22.30
CA LYS A 104 -8.19 -2.26 23.45
C LYS A 104 -8.64 -3.72 23.43
N GLU A 105 -9.86 -4.01 23.01
CA GLU A 105 -10.36 -5.37 22.87
C GLU A 105 -9.71 -6.13 21.74
N LEU A 106 -9.49 -5.48 20.59
CA LEU A 106 -8.75 -6.05 19.48
C LEU A 106 -7.32 -6.44 19.88
N PHE A 107 -6.63 -5.57 20.61
CA PHE A 107 -5.27 -5.84 21.12
C PHE A 107 -5.21 -6.94 22.18
N LYS A 108 -6.31 -7.29 22.81
CA LYS A 108 -6.39 -8.46 23.72
C LYS A 108 -6.61 -9.77 22.99
N THR A 109 -6.96 -9.75 21.72
CA THR A 109 -7.29 -10.92 20.93
C THR A 109 -6.05 -11.45 20.19
N PRO A 110 -5.44 -12.59 20.60
CA PRO A 110 -4.22 -13.10 19.97
C PRO A 110 -4.38 -13.40 18.48
N ARG A 111 -5.58 -13.82 18.06
CA ARG A 111 -5.91 -14.06 16.64
C ARG A 111 -5.81 -12.82 15.77
N PHE A 112 -5.95 -11.63 16.36
CA PHE A 112 -5.76 -10.36 15.67
C PHE A 112 -4.32 -9.86 15.80
N VAL A 113 -3.74 -9.92 17.00
CA VAL A 113 -2.43 -9.37 17.30
C VAL A 113 -1.31 -10.10 16.57
N LEU A 114 -1.37 -11.43 16.49
CA LEU A 114 -0.31 -12.21 15.86
C LEU A 114 -0.17 -11.92 14.35
N PRO A 115 -1.23 -11.96 13.53
CA PRO A 115 -1.13 -11.56 12.12
C PRO A 115 -0.72 -10.11 11.94
N MET A 116 -1.20 -9.21 12.81
CA MET A 116 -0.84 -7.79 12.79
C MET A 116 0.67 -7.59 13.00
N LEU A 117 1.27 -8.28 13.97
CA LEU A 117 2.70 -8.22 14.24
C LEU A 117 3.52 -8.80 13.09
N ILE A 118 3.13 -9.97 12.56
CA ILE A 118 3.79 -10.60 11.40
C ILE A 118 3.76 -9.63 10.21
N GLN A 119 2.62 -9.05 9.92
CA GLN A 119 2.47 -8.09 8.83
C GLN A 119 3.31 -6.83 9.09
N GLY A 120 3.30 -6.30 10.32
CA GLY A 120 4.10 -5.14 10.70
C GLY A 120 5.59 -5.36 10.50
N VAL A 121 6.12 -6.49 10.99
CA VAL A 121 7.54 -6.86 10.83
C VAL A 121 7.89 -7.02 9.34
N SER A 122 7.01 -7.68 8.56
CA SER A 122 7.21 -7.84 7.11
C SER A 122 7.29 -6.49 6.40
N PHE A 123 6.45 -5.52 6.76
CA PHE A 123 6.52 -4.17 6.22
C PHE A 123 7.79 -3.43 6.64
N VAL A 124 8.22 -3.55 7.89
CA VAL A 124 9.49 -2.95 8.36
C VAL A 124 10.66 -3.48 7.52
N LEU A 125 10.73 -4.80 7.30
CA LEU A 125 11.78 -5.41 6.49
C LEU A 125 11.73 -4.90 5.04
N LEU A 126 10.54 -4.87 4.43
CA LEU A 126 10.36 -4.38 3.07
C LEU A 126 10.78 -2.92 2.92
N PHE A 127 10.32 -2.03 3.81
CA PHE A 127 10.66 -0.61 3.73
C PHE A 127 12.11 -0.33 4.08
N THR A 128 12.72 -1.10 4.98
CA THR A 128 14.17 -1.04 5.24
C THR A 128 14.96 -1.39 3.99
N TYR A 129 14.57 -2.47 3.30
CA TYR A 129 15.16 -2.84 2.03
C TYR A 129 15.01 -1.73 0.97
N ILE A 130 13.80 -1.20 0.78
CA ILE A 130 13.52 -0.13 -0.19
C ILE A 130 14.36 1.12 0.11
N SER A 131 14.52 1.49 1.39
CA SER A 131 15.28 2.68 1.79
C SER A 131 16.78 2.51 1.68
N ALA A 132 17.31 1.35 2.00
CA ALA A 132 18.75 1.08 2.03
C ALA A 132 19.31 0.69 0.66
N SER A 133 18.50 0.04 -0.19
CA SER A 133 18.97 -0.53 -1.45
C SER A 133 19.58 0.48 -2.43
N PRO A 134 19.06 1.72 -2.61
CA PRO A 134 19.71 2.69 -3.49
C PRO A 134 21.12 3.05 -3.03
N PHE A 135 21.29 3.26 -1.73
CA PHE A 135 22.60 3.57 -1.16
C PHE A 135 23.59 2.41 -1.34
N ILE A 136 23.18 1.18 -1.03
CA ILE A 136 24.02 0.01 -1.15
C ILE A 136 24.41 -0.21 -2.61
N VAL A 137 23.45 -0.21 -3.52
CA VAL A 137 23.67 -0.56 -4.94
C VAL A 137 24.44 0.53 -5.68
N GLN A 138 24.11 1.80 -5.45
CA GLN A 138 24.71 2.90 -6.19
C GLN A 138 25.99 3.43 -5.51
N THR A 139 26.01 3.56 -4.18
CA THR A 139 27.15 4.17 -3.48
C THR A 139 28.23 3.14 -3.14
N ILE A 140 27.85 1.96 -2.63
CA ILE A 140 28.82 0.94 -2.21
C ILE A 140 29.30 0.11 -3.40
N TYR A 141 28.38 -0.37 -4.23
CA TYR A 141 28.73 -1.19 -5.40
C TYR A 141 29.01 -0.37 -6.67
N GLY A 142 28.80 0.94 -6.67
CA GLY A 142 29.10 1.84 -7.80
C GLY A 142 28.24 1.58 -9.06
N LEU A 143 27.08 0.91 -8.91
CA LEU A 143 26.22 0.62 -10.03
C LEU A 143 25.44 1.88 -10.45
N THR A 144 25.14 1.97 -11.76
CA THR A 144 24.38 3.11 -12.28
C THR A 144 22.94 3.10 -11.79
N PRO A 145 22.26 4.27 -11.74
CA PRO A 145 20.82 4.35 -11.43
C PRO A 145 19.96 3.47 -12.35
N LEU A 146 20.38 3.28 -13.60
CA LEU A 146 19.70 2.41 -14.54
C LEU A 146 19.75 0.94 -14.10
N ASN A 147 20.94 0.46 -13.70
CA ASN A 147 21.12 -0.91 -13.21
C ASN A 147 20.31 -1.14 -11.92
N PHE A 148 20.26 -0.16 -11.03
CA PHE A 148 19.41 -0.21 -9.85
C PHE A 148 17.92 -0.34 -10.23
N SER A 149 17.44 0.47 -11.19
CA SER A 149 16.05 0.43 -11.64
C SER A 149 15.69 -0.93 -12.26
N ILE A 150 16.59 -1.53 -13.04
CA ILE A 150 16.39 -2.86 -13.63
C ILE A 150 16.31 -3.94 -12.53
N MET A 151 17.22 -3.92 -11.57
CA MET A 151 17.19 -4.85 -10.43
C MET A 151 15.89 -4.72 -9.64
N PHE A 152 15.46 -3.49 -9.40
CA PHE A 152 14.24 -3.21 -8.65
C PHE A 152 12.98 -3.67 -9.41
N ALA A 153 12.95 -3.45 -10.73
CA ALA A 153 11.89 -3.95 -11.61
C ALA A 153 11.80 -5.48 -11.59
N PHE A 154 12.94 -6.17 -11.63
CA PHE A 154 12.99 -7.63 -11.56
C PHE A 154 12.42 -8.17 -10.26
N ILE A 155 12.77 -7.56 -9.13
CA ILE A 155 12.21 -7.92 -7.80
C ILE A 155 10.69 -7.66 -7.78
N GLY A 156 10.24 -6.52 -8.30
CA GLY A 156 8.82 -6.20 -8.38
C GLY A 156 8.03 -7.22 -9.21
N VAL A 157 8.55 -7.62 -10.37
CA VAL A 157 7.95 -8.66 -11.22
C VAL A 157 7.88 -9.99 -10.48
N THR A 158 8.94 -10.37 -9.77
CA THR A 158 8.98 -11.60 -8.97
C THR A 158 7.91 -11.59 -7.88
N LEU A 159 7.74 -10.46 -7.18
CA LEU A 159 6.70 -10.30 -6.16
C LEU A 159 5.29 -10.42 -6.75
N ILE A 160 5.04 -9.83 -7.93
CA ILE A 160 3.76 -9.94 -8.62
C ILE A 160 3.49 -11.40 -8.99
N ILE A 161 4.45 -12.08 -9.60
CA ILE A 161 4.31 -13.50 -9.98
C ILE A 161 4.04 -14.37 -8.74
N SER A 162 4.80 -14.18 -7.66
CA SER A 162 4.61 -14.92 -6.41
C SER A 162 3.22 -14.70 -5.82
N SER A 163 2.74 -13.45 -5.83
CA SER A 163 1.39 -13.12 -5.34
C SER A 163 0.30 -13.80 -6.16
N GLN A 164 0.43 -13.81 -7.49
CA GLN A 164 -0.53 -14.47 -8.38
C GLN A 164 -0.51 -16.00 -8.24
N LEU A 165 0.68 -16.58 -8.07
CA LEU A 165 0.82 -18.01 -7.82
C LEU A 165 0.17 -18.41 -6.49
N THR A 166 0.38 -17.61 -5.43
CA THR A 166 -0.24 -17.86 -4.12
C THR A 166 -1.76 -17.88 -4.23
N GLY A 167 -2.36 -16.90 -4.94
CA GLY A 167 -3.80 -16.86 -5.14
C GLY A 167 -4.34 -18.12 -5.84
N LYS A 168 -3.63 -18.58 -6.88
CA LYS A 168 -4.02 -19.83 -7.60
C LYS A 168 -3.80 -21.09 -6.76
N LEU A 169 -2.75 -21.13 -5.94
CA LEU A 169 -2.47 -22.27 -5.07
C LEU A 169 -3.54 -22.43 -3.98
N VAL A 170 -4.01 -21.34 -3.41
CA VAL A 170 -5.09 -21.36 -2.41
C VAL A 170 -6.36 -21.98 -3.02
N ASP A 171 -6.74 -21.55 -4.24
CA ASP A 171 -7.88 -22.11 -4.95
C ASP A 171 -7.74 -23.63 -5.24
N TYR A 172 -6.51 -24.12 -5.34
CA TYR A 172 -6.23 -25.54 -5.59
C TYR A 172 -6.23 -26.36 -4.29
N ILE A 173 -5.71 -25.78 -3.20
CA ILE A 173 -5.65 -26.46 -1.87
C ILE A 173 -7.03 -26.54 -1.24
N ASP A 174 -7.87 -25.52 -1.38
CA ASP A 174 -9.27 -25.54 -0.87
C ASP A 174 -10.17 -26.56 -1.60
N ARG A 175 -9.71 -27.15 -2.71
CA ARG A 175 -10.42 -28.20 -3.47
C ARG A 175 -9.96 -29.62 -3.13
N LEU A 176 -8.90 -29.77 -2.32
CA LEU A 176 -8.39 -31.06 -1.81
C LEU A 176 -8.93 -31.34 -0.42
#